data_cec5b5c7520069503014e3b286d049df
#
_entry.id   cec5b5c7520069503014e3b286d049df
#
_cell.length_a   1.000
_cell.length_b   1.000
_cell.length_c   1.000
_cell.angle_alpha   90.00
_cell.angle_beta   90.00
_cell.angle_gamma   90.00
#
_symmetry.space_group_name_H-M   'P 1'
#
loop_
_entity.id
_entity.type
_entity.pdbx_description
1 polymer ?
#
loop_
_entity_poly.entity_id
_entity_poly.type
_entity_poly.pdbx_seq_one_letter_code
_entity_poly.pdbx_strand_id
1 'polypeptide(L)'
;MTIVDKTVLVTGANRGIGAALVQEALARGAKRVYAGTRQPLADPDGRVTPLTLDVTNAAQIQAAADQVESLDVLINNAGIALFDDLGDRAVLDQHLAVNLFGPYQVIQAFLPLLTRSRGAIVNNVSTMAVAPLPLTPAYAISKAAAFNLTQSLRALLAGRGIRVHAVLTGPTDTDMTRGFDIPKASPESVARAIFDGVDNGEEDIFPDAASRSLADSWRNGAVKALERENAAFVAAGAAAA
;
A
#
# COMPACT_ATOMS: atom_id res chain seq x y z
N MET A 1 -0.50 -7.18 -14.72
CA MET A 1 -1.99 -7.19 -14.54
C MET A 1 -2.49 -5.85 -15.00
N THR A 2 -3.34 -5.77 -15.98
CA THR A 2 -3.89 -4.47 -16.41
C THR A 2 -5.06 -4.06 -15.54
N ILE A 3 -5.27 -2.75 -15.38
CA ILE A 3 -6.36 -2.18 -14.57
C ILE A 3 -7.68 -2.08 -15.36
N VAL A 4 -7.63 -2.24 -16.67
CA VAL A 4 -8.82 -2.24 -17.52
C VAL A 4 -9.85 -3.25 -17.00
N ASP A 5 -11.09 -2.82 -16.83
CA ASP A 5 -12.23 -3.60 -16.34
C ASP A 5 -12.06 -4.17 -14.90
N LYS A 6 -11.11 -3.67 -14.13
CA LYS A 6 -10.84 -4.09 -12.75
C LYS A 6 -11.59 -3.27 -11.72
N THR A 7 -11.85 -3.89 -10.58
CA THR A 7 -12.35 -3.24 -9.37
C THR A 7 -11.19 -2.96 -8.44
N VAL A 8 -11.01 -1.69 -8.06
CA VAL A 8 -9.89 -1.20 -7.24
C VAL A 8 -10.43 -0.61 -5.95
N LEU A 9 -9.82 -0.90 -4.80
CA LEU A 9 -10.07 -0.21 -3.54
C LEU A 9 -8.81 0.54 -3.12
N VAL A 10 -8.96 1.84 -2.80
CA VAL A 10 -7.87 2.70 -2.32
C VAL A 10 -8.23 3.21 -0.92
N THR A 11 -7.41 2.94 0.09
CA THR A 11 -7.56 3.55 1.42
C THR A 11 -6.89 4.91 1.49
N GLY A 12 -7.46 5.86 2.24
CA GLY A 12 -6.94 7.24 2.30
C GLY A 12 -7.09 7.99 0.97
N ALA A 13 -8.20 7.76 0.26
CA ALA A 13 -8.45 8.18 -1.11
C ALA A 13 -8.81 9.67 -1.30
N ASN A 14 -8.93 10.46 -0.22
CA ASN A 14 -9.48 11.81 -0.29
C ASN A 14 -8.48 12.91 -0.67
N ARG A 15 -7.17 12.65 -0.65
CA ARG A 15 -6.12 13.64 -0.94
C ARG A 15 -4.78 12.98 -1.32
N GLY A 16 -3.84 13.79 -1.77
CA GLY A 16 -2.46 13.39 -2.05
C GLY A 16 -2.37 12.18 -2.97
N ILE A 17 -1.50 11.24 -2.64
CA ILE A 17 -1.30 10.03 -3.45
C ILE A 17 -2.60 9.21 -3.58
N GLY A 18 -3.42 9.14 -2.52
CA GLY A 18 -4.68 8.38 -2.57
C GLY A 18 -5.67 8.92 -3.60
N ALA A 19 -5.86 10.23 -3.66
CA ALA A 19 -6.72 10.85 -4.69
C ALA A 19 -6.14 10.65 -6.10
N ALA A 20 -4.82 10.79 -6.25
CA ALA A 20 -4.16 10.54 -7.54
C ALA A 20 -4.29 9.08 -7.99
N LEU A 21 -4.24 8.11 -7.07
CA LEU A 21 -4.45 6.69 -7.35
C LEU A 21 -5.88 6.42 -7.85
N VAL A 22 -6.89 7.07 -7.27
CA VAL A 22 -8.28 6.97 -7.75
C VAL A 22 -8.39 7.47 -9.19
N GLN A 23 -7.85 8.67 -9.47
CA GLN A 23 -7.88 9.26 -10.82
C GLN A 23 -7.12 8.42 -11.84
N GLU A 24 -5.95 7.92 -11.49
CA GLU A 24 -5.14 7.08 -12.37
C GLU A 24 -5.83 5.73 -12.66
N ALA A 25 -6.47 5.10 -11.65
CA ALA A 25 -7.26 3.89 -11.87
C ALA A 25 -8.40 4.11 -12.89
N LEU A 26 -9.12 5.23 -12.75
CA LEU A 26 -10.18 5.63 -13.69
C LEU A 26 -9.64 5.88 -15.10
N ALA A 27 -8.51 6.59 -15.21
CA ALA A 27 -7.85 6.87 -16.48
C ALA A 27 -7.38 5.59 -17.19
N ARG A 28 -6.97 4.56 -16.44
CA ARG A 28 -6.60 3.23 -16.96
C ARG A 28 -7.79 2.32 -17.25
N GLY A 29 -9.02 2.82 -17.13
CA GLY A 29 -10.22 2.06 -17.47
C GLY A 29 -10.69 1.09 -16.38
N ALA A 30 -10.44 1.40 -15.10
CA ALA A 30 -11.05 0.64 -14.01
C ALA A 30 -12.57 0.64 -14.15
N LYS A 31 -13.18 -0.53 -13.96
CA LYS A 31 -14.64 -0.69 -14.00
C LYS A 31 -15.28 0.02 -12.80
N ARG A 32 -14.65 -0.07 -11.64
CA ARG A 32 -15.11 0.54 -10.39
C ARG A 32 -13.92 0.85 -9.48
N VAL A 33 -13.99 1.98 -8.79
CA VAL A 33 -13.03 2.35 -7.75
C VAL A 33 -13.77 2.60 -6.45
N TYR A 34 -13.47 1.83 -5.42
CA TYR A 34 -13.91 2.08 -4.07
C TYR A 34 -12.93 3.04 -3.39
N ALA A 35 -13.41 4.23 -3.01
CA ALA A 35 -12.62 5.26 -2.37
C ALA A 35 -12.84 5.24 -0.86
N GLY A 36 -11.95 4.55 -0.13
CA GLY A 36 -12.00 4.44 1.33
C GLY A 36 -11.49 5.71 2.02
N THR A 37 -12.37 6.40 2.76
CA THR A 37 -12.06 7.66 3.45
C THR A 37 -12.75 7.72 4.81
N ARG A 38 -12.19 8.51 5.74
CA ARG A 38 -12.79 8.72 7.06
C ARG A 38 -14.01 9.63 7.03
N GLN A 39 -14.15 10.46 6.01
CA GLN A 39 -15.23 11.40 5.81
C GLN A 39 -15.87 11.18 4.44
N PRO A 40 -17.15 11.53 4.26
CA PRO A 40 -17.79 11.41 2.96
C PRO A 40 -16.99 12.13 1.87
N LEU A 41 -16.84 11.47 0.73
CA LEU A 41 -16.23 12.03 -0.46
C LEU A 41 -17.33 12.42 -1.44
N ALA A 42 -17.34 13.66 -1.91
CA ALA A 42 -18.15 14.05 -3.04
C ALA A 42 -17.57 13.42 -4.30
N ASP A 43 -18.37 12.66 -5.03
CA ASP A 43 -17.89 11.95 -6.20
C ASP A 43 -18.58 12.43 -7.47
N PRO A 44 -17.84 12.97 -8.42
CA PRO A 44 -18.35 13.38 -9.73
C PRO A 44 -18.34 12.25 -10.79
N ASP A 45 -17.65 11.12 -10.57
CA ASP A 45 -17.57 10.02 -11.54
C ASP A 45 -18.37 8.81 -11.05
N GLY A 46 -19.41 8.43 -11.76
CA GLY A 46 -20.28 7.31 -11.40
C GLY A 46 -19.60 5.93 -11.27
N ARG A 47 -18.30 5.82 -11.59
CA ARG A 47 -17.49 4.62 -11.36
C ARG A 47 -16.83 4.60 -9.99
N VAL A 48 -16.83 5.73 -9.25
CA VAL A 48 -16.29 5.80 -7.89
C VAL A 48 -17.41 5.52 -6.89
N THR A 49 -17.14 4.68 -5.94
CA THR A 49 -18.04 4.40 -4.81
C THR A 49 -17.32 4.80 -3.51
N PRO A 50 -17.74 5.88 -2.86
CA PRO A 50 -17.19 6.26 -1.55
C PRO A 50 -17.51 5.20 -0.50
N LEU A 51 -16.50 4.86 0.32
CA LEU A 51 -16.65 4.01 1.50
C LEU A 51 -16.20 4.77 2.75
N THR A 52 -17.01 4.75 3.79
CA THR A 52 -16.57 5.22 5.12
C THR A 52 -15.63 4.17 5.69
N LEU A 53 -14.32 4.49 5.72
CA LEU A 53 -13.29 3.54 6.09
C LEU A 53 -12.16 4.23 6.85
N ASP A 54 -12.19 4.13 8.18
CA ASP A 54 -11.05 4.34 9.04
C ASP A 54 -10.34 3.00 9.23
N VAL A 55 -9.08 2.93 8.82
CA VAL A 55 -8.28 1.71 8.89
C VAL A 55 -7.97 1.25 10.32
N THR A 56 -8.28 2.07 11.33
CA THR A 56 -8.17 1.73 12.76
C THR A 56 -9.50 1.28 13.37
N ASN A 57 -10.60 1.30 12.60
CA ASN A 57 -11.93 0.96 13.08
C ASN A 57 -12.40 -0.36 12.46
N ALA A 58 -12.33 -1.44 13.24
CA ALA A 58 -12.70 -2.79 12.77
C ALA A 58 -14.15 -2.89 12.27
N ALA A 59 -15.11 -2.17 12.88
CA ALA A 59 -16.49 -2.17 12.43
C ALA A 59 -16.67 -1.49 11.07
N GLN A 60 -15.96 -0.38 10.81
CA GLN A 60 -15.99 0.28 9.50
C GLN A 60 -15.29 -0.57 8.42
N ILE A 61 -14.19 -1.25 8.77
CA ILE A 61 -13.51 -2.18 7.85
C ILE A 61 -14.45 -3.31 7.44
N GLN A 62 -15.14 -3.92 8.40
CA GLN A 62 -16.10 -4.99 8.12
C GLN A 62 -17.28 -4.49 7.29
N ALA A 63 -17.88 -3.36 7.67
CA ALA A 63 -18.97 -2.75 6.91
C ALA A 63 -18.59 -2.39 5.47
N ALA A 64 -17.34 -1.95 5.26
CA ALA A 64 -16.80 -1.71 3.92
C ALA A 64 -16.64 -3.03 3.14
N ALA A 65 -16.14 -4.08 3.78
CA ALA A 65 -15.99 -5.39 3.14
C ALA A 65 -17.33 -6.00 2.73
N ASP A 66 -18.38 -5.79 3.52
CA ASP A 66 -19.76 -6.27 3.24
C ASP A 66 -20.40 -5.51 2.06
N GLN A 67 -19.99 -4.27 1.79
CA GLN A 67 -20.49 -3.45 0.67
C GLN A 67 -19.78 -3.75 -0.66
N VAL A 68 -18.59 -4.36 -0.64
CA VAL A 68 -17.78 -4.61 -1.83
C VAL A 68 -18.08 -6.00 -2.39
N GLU A 69 -18.72 -6.05 -3.56
CA GLU A 69 -19.12 -7.32 -4.21
C GLU A 69 -17.93 -8.09 -4.78
N SER A 70 -16.99 -7.36 -5.38
CA SER A 70 -15.78 -7.91 -6.00
C SER A 70 -14.60 -6.97 -5.85
N LEU A 71 -13.38 -7.52 -5.76
CA LEU A 71 -12.16 -6.74 -5.62
C LEU A 71 -11.01 -7.44 -6.36
N ASP A 72 -10.39 -6.72 -7.29
CA ASP A 72 -9.20 -7.18 -8.02
C ASP A 72 -7.92 -6.59 -7.44
N VAL A 73 -7.94 -5.32 -7.01
CA VAL A 73 -6.76 -4.63 -6.49
C VAL A 73 -7.10 -3.90 -5.20
N LEU A 74 -6.38 -4.22 -4.13
CA LEU A 74 -6.42 -3.49 -2.87
C LEU A 74 -5.17 -2.62 -2.74
N ILE A 75 -5.35 -1.30 -2.60
CA ILE A 75 -4.24 -0.36 -2.37
C ILE A 75 -4.34 0.21 -0.96
N ASN A 76 -3.48 -0.26 -0.06
CA ASN A 76 -3.32 0.27 1.28
C ASN A 76 -2.42 1.51 1.21
N ASN A 77 -3.04 2.67 1.13
CA ASN A 77 -2.36 3.96 1.02
C ASN A 77 -2.56 4.84 2.26
N ALA A 78 -3.62 4.63 3.05
CA ALA A 78 -3.82 5.40 4.28
C ALA A 78 -2.59 5.32 5.20
N GLY A 79 -2.17 6.46 5.74
CA GLY A 79 -1.00 6.53 6.62
C GLY A 79 -0.88 7.86 7.33
N ILE A 80 -0.08 7.89 8.39
CA ILE A 80 0.31 9.08 9.13
C ILE A 80 1.83 9.15 9.26
N ALA A 81 2.37 10.38 9.37
CA ALA A 81 3.73 10.65 9.78
C ALA A 81 3.71 11.86 10.72
N LEU A 82 4.18 11.67 11.93
CA LEU A 82 4.31 12.69 12.96
C LEU A 82 5.78 12.85 13.30
N PHE A 83 6.19 14.04 13.67
CA PHE A 83 7.51 14.27 14.25
C PHE A 83 7.57 13.68 15.65
N ASP A 84 8.65 13.00 15.97
CA ASP A 84 8.88 12.40 17.27
C ASP A 84 10.37 12.17 17.52
N ASP A 85 10.72 11.84 18.78
CA ASP A 85 12.06 11.51 19.24
C ASP A 85 12.09 10.15 19.99
N LEU A 86 11.02 9.36 19.87
CA LEU A 86 10.74 8.13 20.61
C LEU A 86 10.54 8.33 22.13
N GLY A 87 10.42 9.58 22.59
CA GLY A 87 10.16 9.87 24.00
C GLY A 87 8.71 9.60 24.44
N ASP A 88 7.76 9.62 23.50
CA ASP A 88 6.35 9.32 23.75
C ASP A 88 5.90 8.04 23.05
N ARG A 89 5.64 7.01 23.82
CA ARG A 89 5.13 5.73 23.33
C ARG A 89 3.79 5.88 22.59
N ALA A 90 2.93 6.83 22.97
CA ALA A 90 1.63 7.01 22.32
C ALA A 90 1.78 7.38 20.84
N VAL A 91 2.81 8.13 20.48
CA VAL A 91 3.13 8.47 19.09
C VAL A 91 3.52 7.22 18.29
N LEU A 92 4.34 6.34 18.87
CA LEU A 92 4.67 5.05 18.24
C LEU A 92 3.43 4.17 18.08
N ASP A 93 2.60 4.05 19.12
CA ASP A 93 1.37 3.25 19.08
C ASP A 93 0.40 3.76 17.99
N GLN A 94 0.27 5.10 17.81
CA GLN A 94 -0.53 5.69 16.73
C GLN A 94 0.00 5.32 15.34
N HIS A 95 1.33 5.39 15.15
CA HIS A 95 1.93 5.01 13.87
C HIS A 95 1.70 3.52 13.57
N LEU A 96 1.90 2.65 14.56
CA LEU A 96 1.65 1.22 14.39
C LEU A 96 0.17 0.92 14.11
N ALA A 97 -0.75 1.59 14.81
CA ALA A 97 -2.19 1.41 14.60
C ALA A 97 -2.59 1.71 13.14
N VAL A 98 -2.12 2.85 12.60
CA VAL A 98 -2.53 3.28 11.26
C VAL A 98 -1.68 2.61 10.16
N ASN A 99 -0.35 2.59 10.31
CA ASN A 99 0.56 2.23 9.22
C ASN A 99 0.85 0.72 9.13
N LEU A 100 0.61 -0.04 10.21
CA LEU A 100 0.84 -1.49 10.27
C LEU A 100 -0.46 -2.27 10.47
N PHE A 101 -1.13 -2.05 11.61
CA PHE A 101 -2.33 -2.82 11.95
C PHE A 101 -3.52 -2.48 11.06
N GLY A 102 -3.61 -1.22 10.60
CA GLY A 102 -4.62 -0.80 9.64
C GLY A 102 -4.57 -1.62 8.34
N PRO A 103 -3.46 -1.58 7.57
CA PRO A 103 -3.30 -2.42 6.39
C PRO A 103 -3.50 -3.91 6.65
N TYR A 104 -3.00 -4.42 7.78
CA TYR A 104 -3.19 -5.82 8.17
C TYR A 104 -4.67 -6.18 8.28
N GLN A 105 -5.46 -5.39 9.03
CA GLN A 105 -6.89 -5.64 9.24
C GLN A 105 -7.69 -5.50 7.93
N VAL A 106 -7.39 -4.48 7.13
CA VAL A 106 -8.01 -4.29 5.81
C VAL A 106 -7.71 -5.49 4.91
N ILE A 107 -6.47 -5.96 4.84
CA ILE A 107 -6.11 -7.14 4.06
C ILE A 107 -6.91 -8.35 4.51
N GLN A 108 -7.01 -8.63 5.83
CA GLN A 108 -7.76 -9.77 6.34
C GLN A 108 -9.24 -9.72 5.94
N ALA A 109 -9.89 -8.56 6.05
CA ALA A 109 -11.30 -8.40 5.70
C ALA A 109 -11.57 -8.61 4.20
N PHE A 110 -10.67 -8.14 3.34
CA PHE A 110 -10.83 -8.24 1.88
C PHE A 110 -10.18 -9.47 1.26
N LEU A 111 -9.46 -10.29 2.04
CA LEU A 111 -8.75 -11.47 1.56
C LEU A 111 -9.64 -12.50 0.83
N PRO A 112 -10.89 -12.76 1.26
CA PRO A 112 -11.79 -13.66 0.53
C PRO A 112 -12.10 -13.17 -0.90
N LEU A 113 -12.29 -11.85 -1.08
CA LEU A 113 -12.54 -11.25 -2.40
C LEU A 113 -11.31 -11.37 -3.29
N LEU A 114 -10.13 -11.01 -2.76
CA LEU A 114 -8.85 -11.08 -3.47
C LEU A 114 -8.47 -12.51 -3.84
N THR A 115 -8.83 -13.50 -3.00
CA THR A 115 -8.60 -14.92 -3.30
C THR A 115 -9.48 -15.36 -4.49
N ARG A 116 -10.75 -14.95 -4.54
CA ARG A 116 -11.66 -15.26 -5.65
C ARG A 116 -11.19 -14.67 -6.98
N SER A 117 -10.70 -13.44 -6.94
CA SER A 117 -10.22 -12.75 -8.15
C SER A 117 -8.79 -13.10 -8.56
N ARG A 118 -8.03 -13.80 -7.69
CA ARG A 118 -6.56 -13.94 -7.81
C ARG A 118 -5.91 -12.59 -8.04
N GLY A 119 -6.29 -11.62 -7.23
CA GLY A 119 -6.02 -10.21 -7.40
C GLY A 119 -4.62 -9.77 -6.96
N ALA A 120 -4.52 -8.49 -6.57
CA ALA A 120 -3.28 -7.90 -6.09
C ALA A 120 -3.50 -7.07 -4.82
N ILE A 121 -2.49 -7.05 -3.95
CA ILE A 121 -2.37 -6.17 -2.79
C ILE A 121 -1.19 -5.24 -3.05
N VAL A 122 -1.41 -3.95 -2.88
CA VAL A 122 -0.38 -2.91 -3.02
C VAL A 122 -0.30 -2.16 -1.70
N ASN A 123 0.84 -2.27 -1.03
CA ASN A 123 1.07 -1.57 0.24
C ASN A 123 1.99 -0.37 0.01
N ASN A 124 1.46 0.84 0.20
CA ASN A 124 2.25 2.08 0.12
C ASN A 124 3.08 2.22 1.39
N VAL A 125 4.33 1.78 1.30
CA VAL A 125 5.29 1.79 2.39
C VAL A 125 6.07 3.10 2.42
N SER A 126 7.37 3.07 2.33
CA SER A 126 8.28 4.23 2.22
C SER A 126 9.72 3.75 2.07
N THR A 127 10.58 4.55 1.47
CA THR A 127 12.04 4.35 1.54
C THR A 127 12.55 4.37 2.98
N MET A 128 11.85 5.06 3.90
CA MET A 128 12.20 5.06 5.33
C MET A 128 11.99 3.70 6.01
N ALA A 129 11.34 2.74 5.36
CA ALA A 129 11.26 1.36 5.85
C ALA A 129 12.62 0.64 5.83
N VAL A 130 13.53 1.06 4.95
CA VAL A 130 14.86 0.47 4.77
C VAL A 130 16.00 1.38 5.23
N ALA A 131 15.75 2.70 5.28
CA ALA A 131 16.71 3.69 5.74
C ALA A 131 15.96 4.82 6.52
N PRO A 132 15.95 4.79 7.86
CA PRO A 132 15.16 5.71 8.66
C PRO A 132 15.70 7.15 8.58
N LEU A 133 14.77 8.13 8.60
CA LEU A 133 15.10 9.52 8.85
C LEU A 133 14.90 9.80 10.35
N PRO A 134 15.93 10.28 11.09
CA PRO A 134 15.84 10.47 12.55
C PRO A 134 14.82 11.50 13.05
N LEU A 135 14.20 12.27 12.15
CA LEU A 135 13.15 13.25 12.50
C LEU A 135 11.76 12.60 12.72
N THR A 136 11.58 11.36 12.28
CA THR A 136 10.29 10.64 12.35
C THR A 136 10.54 9.14 12.60
N PRO A 137 11.25 8.79 13.70
CA PRO A 137 11.65 7.40 13.91
C PRO A 137 10.48 6.45 14.14
N ALA A 138 9.40 6.86 14.82
CA ALA A 138 8.20 6.03 14.99
C ALA A 138 7.51 5.74 13.64
N TYR A 139 7.49 6.72 12.72
CA TYR A 139 7.04 6.49 11.35
C TYR A 139 7.91 5.43 10.65
N ALA A 140 9.23 5.59 10.70
CA ALA A 140 10.16 4.66 10.07
C ALA A 140 10.01 3.23 10.61
N ILE A 141 9.89 3.07 11.94
CA ILE A 141 9.61 1.77 12.59
C ILE A 141 8.31 1.16 12.05
N SER A 142 7.23 1.94 11.99
CA SER A 142 5.94 1.45 11.50
C SER A 142 6.00 1.03 10.04
N LYS A 143 6.75 1.75 9.20
CA LYS A 143 6.93 1.44 7.78
C LYS A 143 7.87 0.24 7.58
N ALA A 144 8.90 0.06 8.41
CA ALA A 144 9.73 -1.13 8.39
C ALA A 144 8.92 -2.40 8.74
N ALA A 145 8.06 -2.31 9.76
CA ALA A 145 7.15 -3.39 10.13
C ALA A 145 6.13 -3.70 9.01
N ALA A 146 5.54 -2.66 8.38
CA ALA A 146 4.61 -2.82 7.25
C ALA A 146 5.31 -3.40 6.01
N PHE A 147 6.57 -3.08 5.78
CA PHE A 147 7.37 -3.66 4.70
C PHE A 147 7.62 -5.15 4.94
N ASN A 148 8.04 -5.53 6.15
CA ASN A 148 8.22 -6.94 6.50
C ASN A 148 6.90 -7.73 6.41
N LEU A 149 5.78 -7.16 6.87
CA LEU A 149 4.45 -7.72 6.67
C LEU A 149 4.16 -7.96 5.18
N THR A 150 4.51 -7.01 4.31
CA THR A 150 4.28 -7.11 2.87
C THR A 150 5.08 -8.25 2.24
N GLN A 151 6.35 -8.40 2.62
CA GLN A 151 7.21 -9.50 2.17
C GLN A 151 6.69 -10.87 2.65
N SER A 152 6.27 -10.96 3.92
CA SER A 152 5.67 -12.17 4.48
C SER A 152 4.38 -12.56 3.76
N LEU A 153 3.47 -11.61 3.51
CA LEU A 153 2.23 -11.84 2.77
C LEU A 153 2.49 -12.27 1.33
N ARG A 154 3.53 -11.75 0.69
CA ARG A 154 3.93 -12.16 -0.67
C ARG A 154 4.20 -13.66 -0.72
N ALA A 155 4.98 -14.17 0.21
CA ALA A 155 5.26 -15.60 0.30
C ALA A 155 4.02 -16.44 0.65
N LEU A 156 3.25 -16.02 1.67
CA LEU A 156 2.09 -16.77 2.17
C LEU A 156 0.92 -16.82 1.18
N LEU A 157 0.75 -15.80 0.34
CA LEU A 157 -0.39 -15.68 -0.57
C LEU A 157 -0.08 -16.10 -2.01
N ALA A 158 1.18 -16.38 -2.34
CA ALA A 158 1.60 -16.81 -3.67
C ALA A 158 0.83 -18.06 -4.15
N GLY A 159 0.66 -19.05 -3.28
CA GLY A 159 -0.10 -20.28 -3.56
C GLY A 159 -1.60 -20.05 -3.82
N ARG A 160 -2.14 -18.90 -3.42
CA ARG A 160 -3.52 -18.46 -3.71
C ARG A 160 -3.63 -17.66 -5.00
N GLY A 161 -2.51 -17.42 -5.69
CA GLY A 161 -2.43 -16.59 -6.90
C GLY A 161 -2.58 -15.10 -6.65
N ILE A 162 -2.46 -14.62 -5.40
CA ILE A 162 -2.52 -13.19 -5.03
C ILE A 162 -1.11 -12.62 -5.14
N ARG A 163 -0.97 -11.51 -5.88
CA ARG A 163 0.29 -10.76 -5.95
C ARG A 163 0.34 -9.71 -4.85
N VAL A 164 1.52 -9.52 -4.25
CA VAL A 164 1.70 -8.53 -3.18
C VAL A 164 2.89 -7.64 -3.51
N HIS A 165 2.61 -6.36 -3.66
CA HIS A 165 3.55 -5.33 -4.05
C HIS A 165 3.84 -4.40 -2.88
N ALA A 166 5.12 -4.12 -2.62
CA ALA A 166 5.55 -3.05 -1.75
C ALA A 166 5.88 -1.81 -2.58
N VAL A 167 5.37 -0.64 -2.19
CA VAL A 167 5.74 0.63 -2.81
C VAL A 167 6.66 1.39 -1.88
N LEU A 168 7.92 1.54 -2.27
CA LEU A 168 8.92 2.28 -1.49
C LEU A 168 8.93 3.75 -1.94
N THR A 169 7.92 4.50 -1.51
CA THR A 169 7.71 5.90 -1.90
C THR A 169 8.72 6.81 -1.20
N GLY A 170 9.36 7.68 -1.98
CA GLY A 170 10.15 8.80 -1.49
C GLY A 170 9.29 10.05 -1.21
N PRO A 171 9.92 11.24 -1.07
CA PRO A 171 9.20 12.49 -0.83
C PRO A 171 8.22 12.82 -1.96
N THR A 172 6.94 12.98 -1.62
CA THR A 172 5.87 13.31 -2.55
C THR A 172 5.18 14.59 -2.09
N ASP A 173 4.81 15.47 -3.01
CA ASP A 173 4.18 16.77 -2.70
C ASP A 173 2.75 16.59 -2.22
N THR A 174 2.61 16.47 -0.91
CA THR A 174 1.36 16.23 -0.20
C THR A 174 1.34 17.04 1.10
N ASP A 175 0.20 17.03 1.79
CA ASP A 175 0.10 17.63 3.12
C ASP A 175 1.12 17.07 4.11
N MET A 176 1.46 15.78 3.98
CA MET A 176 2.41 15.10 4.86
C MET A 176 3.83 15.67 4.77
N THR A 177 4.21 16.17 3.59
CA THR A 177 5.53 16.77 3.34
C THR A 177 5.49 18.29 3.23
N ARG A 178 4.34 18.91 3.57
CA ARG A 178 4.23 20.36 3.58
C ARG A 178 5.25 20.98 4.55
N GLY A 179 5.94 21.98 4.11
CA GLY A 179 6.98 22.67 4.91
C GLY A 179 8.39 22.10 4.77
N PHE A 180 8.58 20.95 4.12
CA PHE A 180 9.92 20.50 3.75
C PHE A 180 10.33 21.11 2.41
N ASP A 181 11.45 21.81 2.40
CA ASP A 181 12.08 22.36 1.19
C ASP A 181 13.07 21.35 0.61
N ILE A 182 12.52 20.31 -0.01
CA ILE A 182 13.27 19.23 -0.67
C ILE A 182 12.60 18.89 -2.00
N PRO A 183 13.32 18.30 -2.97
CA PRO A 183 12.72 17.80 -4.19
C PRO A 183 11.65 16.75 -3.90
N LYS A 184 10.46 16.93 -4.47
CA LYS A 184 9.29 16.07 -4.28
C LYS A 184 8.75 15.62 -5.63
N ALA A 185 8.28 14.39 -5.69
CA ALA A 185 7.50 13.91 -6.83
C ALA A 185 6.04 14.41 -6.74
N SER A 186 5.38 14.60 -7.87
CA SER A 186 3.92 14.87 -7.84
C SER A 186 3.14 13.60 -7.50
N PRO A 187 2.00 13.70 -6.79
CA PRO A 187 1.13 12.56 -6.50
C PRO A 187 0.72 11.78 -7.74
N GLU A 188 0.46 12.49 -8.85
CA GLU A 188 0.05 11.91 -10.13
C GLU A 188 1.18 11.09 -10.76
N SER A 189 2.44 11.56 -10.68
CA SER A 189 3.58 10.80 -11.19
C SER A 189 3.82 9.54 -10.38
N VAL A 190 3.65 9.62 -9.07
CA VAL A 190 3.74 8.48 -8.14
C VAL A 190 2.64 7.47 -8.45
N ALA A 191 1.38 7.92 -8.60
CA ALA A 191 0.26 7.04 -8.92
C ALA A 191 0.47 6.29 -10.23
N ARG A 192 0.91 6.97 -11.30
CA ARG A 192 1.26 6.32 -12.58
C ARG A 192 2.32 5.26 -12.41
N ALA A 193 3.42 5.57 -11.73
CA ALA A 193 4.52 4.63 -11.54
C ALA A 193 4.12 3.42 -10.67
N ILE A 194 3.22 3.60 -9.69
CA ILE A 194 2.67 2.49 -8.91
C ILE A 194 1.91 1.52 -9.81
N PHE A 195 0.99 2.02 -10.63
CA PHE A 195 0.23 1.14 -11.53
C PHE A 195 1.11 0.53 -12.63
N ASP A 196 2.12 1.24 -13.15
CA ASP A 196 3.10 0.66 -14.08
C ASP A 196 3.84 -0.52 -13.44
N GLY A 197 4.28 -0.38 -12.18
CA GLY A 197 4.93 -1.45 -11.43
C GLY A 197 3.99 -2.65 -11.18
N VAL A 198 2.72 -2.40 -10.87
CA VAL A 198 1.70 -3.45 -10.74
C VAL A 198 1.49 -4.19 -12.07
N ASP A 199 1.39 -3.46 -13.18
CA ASP A 199 1.21 -4.03 -14.52
C ASP A 199 2.41 -4.89 -14.92
N ASN A 200 3.64 -4.44 -14.58
CA ASN A 200 4.89 -5.14 -14.82
C ASN A 200 5.14 -6.30 -13.83
N GLY A 201 4.33 -6.44 -12.77
CA GLY A 201 4.50 -7.48 -11.76
C GLY A 201 5.70 -7.26 -10.84
N GLU A 202 6.11 -5.99 -10.65
CA GLU A 202 7.22 -5.64 -9.75
C GLU A 202 6.87 -5.95 -8.30
N GLU A 203 7.69 -6.74 -7.62
CA GLU A 203 7.51 -7.05 -6.19
C GLU A 203 7.68 -5.81 -5.31
N ASP A 204 8.70 -5.00 -5.61
CA ASP A 204 9.04 -3.78 -4.91
C ASP A 204 9.12 -2.64 -5.94
N ILE A 205 8.20 -1.68 -5.82
CA ILE A 205 8.00 -0.57 -6.75
C ILE A 205 8.66 0.68 -6.18
N PHE A 206 9.47 1.35 -6.99
CA PHE A 206 10.19 2.59 -6.67
C PHE A 206 9.63 3.71 -7.55
N PRO A 207 8.57 4.44 -7.11
CA PRO A 207 7.74 5.23 -8.00
C PRO A 207 8.31 6.61 -8.36
N ASP A 208 9.32 7.11 -7.64
CA ASP A 208 9.84 8.47 -7.77
C ASP A 208 11.37 8.51 -7.96
N ALA A 209 11.92 9.66 -8.30
CA ALA A 209 13.34 9.80 -8.60
C ALA A 209 14.24 9.47 -7.40
N ALA A 210 13.83 9.82 -6.18
CA ALA A 210 14.59 9.55 -4.98
C ALA A 210 14.62 8.05 -4.67
N SER A 211 13.47 7.39 -4.73
CA SER A 211 13.37 5.95 -4.48
C SER A 211 14.04 5.12 -5.58
N ARG A 212 13.93 5.51 -6.87
CA ARG A 212 14.57 4.81 -7.98
C ARG A 212 16.07 4.69 -7.86
N SER A 213 16.74 5.62 -7.18
CA SER A 213 18.19 5.53 -6.93
C SER A 213 18.59 4.29 -6.12
N LEU A 214 17.63 3.69 -5.39
CA LEU A 214 17.83 2.49 -4.57
C LEU A 214 17.46 1.20 -5.33
N ALA A 215 16.72 1.30 -6.43
CA ALA A 215 16.05 0.17 -7.07
C ALA A 215 17.01 -0.95 -7.50
N ASP A 216 18.12 -0.61 -8.18
CA ASP A 216 19.04 -1.61 -8.73
C ASP A 216 19.83 -2.33 -7.63
N SER A 217 20.35 -1.58 -6.65
CA SER A 217 21.05 -2.17 -5.49
C SER A 217 20.11 -2.99 -4.62
N TRP A 218 18.83 -2.63 -4.52
CA TRP A 218 17.84 -3.41 -3.83
C TRP A 218 17.53 -4.72 -4.57
N ARG A 219 17.13 -4.64 -5.84
CA ARG A 219 16.71 -5.81 -6.64
C ARG A 219 17.79 -6.88 -6.78
N ASN A 220 19.06 -6.46 -6.83
CA ASN A 220 20.21 -7.33 -7.00
C ASN A 220 21.01 -7.56 -5.69
N GLY A 221 20.50 -7.04 -4.57
CA GLY A 221 21.17 -7.13 -3.27
C GLY A 221 20.96 -8.47 -2.58
N ALA A 222 21.88 -8.82 -1.67
CA ALA A 222 21.83 -10.06 -0.89
C ALA A 222 20.56 -10.19 -0.03
N VAL A 223 20.02 -9.07 0.47
CA VAL A 223 18.78 -9.07 1.27
C VAL A 223 17.59 -9.54 0.44
N LYS A 224 17.47 -9.07 -0.80
CA LYS A 224 16.40 -9.48 -1.72
C LYS A 224 16.55 -10.95 -2.16
N ALA A 225 17.79 -11.40 -2.37
CA ALA A 225 18.06 -12.80 -2.66
C ALA A 225 17.61 -13.70 -1.48
N LEU A 226 17.98 -13.33 -0.25
CA LEU A 226 17.57 -14.06 0.95
C LEU A 226 16.04 -14.07 1.15
N GLU A 227 15.34 -12.96 0.89
CA GLU A 227 13.87 -12.91 0.92
C GLU A 227 13.27 -13.97 0.00
N ARG A 228 13.77 -14.09 -1.23
CA ARG A 228 13.30 -15.09 -2.22
C ARG A 228 13.62 -16.52 -1.80
N GLU A 229 14.79 -16.76 -1.24
CA GLU A 229 15.16 -18.07 -0.67
C GLU A 229 14.22 -18.45 0.48
N ASN A 230 13.96 -17.52 1.41
CA ASN A 230 13.03 -17.76 2.52
C ASN A 230 11.60 -18.02 2.03
N ALA A 231 11.13 -17.33 0.99
CA ALA A 231 9.81 -17.56 0.42
C ALA A 231 9.64 -18.99 -0.16
N ALA A 232 10.72 -19.60 -0.62
CA ALA A 232 10.69 -20.98 -1.13
C ALA A 232 10.32 -22.01 -0.06
N PHE A 233 10.58 -21.75 1.23
CA PHE A 233 10.16 -22.67 2.31
C PHE A 233 8.65 -22.80 2.43
N VAL A 234 7.88 -21.75 2.14
CA VAL A 234 6.42 -21.79 2.16
C VAL A 234 5.91 -22.69 1.03
N ALA A 235 6.48 -22.56 -0.16
CA ALA A 235 6.10 -23.40 -1.31
C ALA A 235 6.43 -24.89 -1.09
N ALA A 236 7.60 -25.20 -0.49
CA ALA A 236 7.99 -26.55 -0.17
C ALA A 236 7.11 -27.20 0.92
N GLY A 237 6.77 -26.43 1.98
CA GLY A 237 5.88 -26.90 3.04
C GLY A 237 4.45 -27.16 2.58
N ALA A 238 3.93 -26.37 1.65
CA ALA A 238 2.61 -26.55 1.06
C ALA A 238 2.54 -27.79 0.10
N ALA A 239 3.67 -28.23 -0.44
CA ALA A 239 3.75 -29.43 -1.28
C ALA A 239 3.89 -30.72 -0.46
N ALA A 240 4.23 -30.62 0.84
CA ALA A 240 4.42 -31.75 1.75
C ALA A 240 3.21 -32.02 2.67
N ALA A 241 2.18 -31.16 2.64
CA ALA A 241 0.94 -31.27 3.39
C ALA A 241 -0.24 -31.67 2.51
#